data_1ab4d5b0ca79f7926d34b5129fb27569
#
_entry.id   1ab4d5b0ca79f7926d34b5129fb27569
#
_cell.length_a   1.000
_cell.length_b   1.000
_cell.length_c   1.000
_cell.angle_alpha   90.00
_cell.angle_beta   90.00
_cell.angle_gamma   90.00
#
_symmetry.space_group_name_H-M   'P 1'
#
loop_
_entity.id
_entity.type
_entity.pdbx_description
1 polymer ?
#
loop_
_entity_poly.entity_id
_entity_poly.type
_entity_poly.pdbx_seq_one_letter_code
_entity_poly.pdbx_strand_id
1 'polypeptide(L)'
;MSSVQVQCGGKTCTAAVRDGETLLPALRRAGFSIPAACGGRGRCGKCRVTVNGVSRLACKTVPSDGDVVTLPETAGGAILTDTVSIAVSGGNEQGCAAAVDLGTTTVAVRLYDLASARELKTVSAWNVQASYGADVISRIQYTLDEPDGLTELSGRVRWQVSELVSACLAHAACPADTLRRVSVAGNTVMQHLFAGLPVRSIAAAPFAPLSLFDGDTADTLLGAPVFYAPCVAGYVGGDVTAGLLASGLCRKPGQHLFLDLGTNGEMALGGAEGFSCCAVASGPAFEGAGIACGMPALDGAVSRVRYDRGFLYDVIGASEPRGICGSGLVDLTAALLDLGAIDKSGRLLPPEETPPSLRRFVRPDGRGNGVFHLTDRVYLTAEDVRSLQLAKAAVAGGIEVLLRQRDMDAAALDGVYIAGGFGSYIDPDSAMAIGMLPRGKLRCLGNTALAGASMAALDGEERRRLGRIAANCRYIELSGRQDFARAFTDHMVF
;
A
#
# COMPACT_ATOMS: atom_id res chain seq x y z
N MET A 1 6.66 -26.86 27.59
CA MET A 1 7.04 -25.64 26.84
C MET A 1 8.46 -25.80 26.38
N SER A 2 8.72 -25.79 25.12
CA SER A 2 10.06 -25.77 24.53
C SER A 2 10.51 -24.33 24.28
N SER A 3 11.80 -24.13 24.02
CA SER A 3 12.36 -22.82 23.70
C SER A 3 13.29 -22.91 22.49
N VAL A 4 13.35 -21.85 21.70
CA VAL A 4 14.25 -21.74 20.56
C VAL A 4 15.17 -20.54 20.71
N GLN A 5 16.39 -20.64 20.22
CA GLN A 5 17.31 -19.51 20.14
C GLN A 5 17.10 -18.77 18.83
N VAL A 6 16.75 -17.48 18.89
CA VAL A 6 16.49 -16.65 17.73
C VAL A 6 17.64 -15.70 17.48
N GLN A 7 18.25 -15.79 16.30
CA GLN A 7 19.32 -14.91 15.84
C GLN A 7 18.78 -13.91 14.83
N CYS A 8 18.96 -12.62 15.10
CA CYS A 8 18.52 -11.54 14.22
C CYS A 8 19.47 -10.34 14.34
N GLY A 9 20.05 -9.87 13.23
CA GLY A 9 20.91 -8.69 13.21
C GLY A 9 22.08 -8.75 14.19
N GLY A 10 22.72 -9.91 14.33
CA GLY A 10 23.84 -10.12 15.26
C GLY A 10 23.44 -10.25 16.74
N LYS A 11 22.17 -10.19 17.08
CA LYS A 11 21.64 -10.40 18.45
C LYS A 11 21.03 -11.80 18.55
N THR A 12 21.17 -12.42 19.74
CA THR A 12 20.54 -13.71 20.05
C THR A 12 19.59 -13.52 21.23
N CYS A 13 18.37 -14.03 21.12
CA CYS A 13 17.41 -14.07 22.20
C CYS A 13 16.66 -15.42 22.22
N THR A 14 15.94 -15.70 23.31
CA THR A 14 15.17 -16.94 23.45
C THR A 14 13.69 -16.67 23.24
N ALA A 15 13.02 -17.49 22.43
CA ALA A 15 11.58 -17.47 22.25
C ALA A 15 10.95 -18.74 22.83
N ALA A 16 9.95 -18.58 23.68
CA ALA A 16 9.18 -19.70 24.22
C ALA A 16 8.17 -20.22 23.17
N VAL A 17 8.08 -21.54 23.04
CA VAL A 17 7.21 -22.24 22.11
C VAL A 17 6.25 -23.13 22.89
N ARG A 18 4.96 -23.05 22.59
CA ARG A 18 3.94 -23.92 23.22
C ARG A 18 3.99 -25.30 22.57
N ASP A 19 3.51 -26.31 23.28
CA ASP A 19 3.52 -27.68 22.75
C ASP A 19 2.68 -27.78 21.45
N GLY A 20 3.30 -28.32 20.40
CA GLY A 20 2.67 -28.44 19.08
C GLY A 20 2.54 -27.16 18.27
N GLU A 21 2.99 -26.04 18.80
CA GLU A 21 2.95 -24.74 18.13
C GLU A 21 4.02 -24.63 17.03
N THR A 22 3.67 -23.99 15.91
CA THR A 22 4.63 -23.67 14.87
C THR A 22 5.48 -22.45 15.24
N LEU A 23 6.62 -22.29 14.55
CA LEU A 23 7.54 -21.16 14.79
C LEU A 23 6.91 -19.79 14.59
N LEU A 24 5.99 -19.62 13.64
CA LEU A 24 5.46 -18.31 13.30
C LEU A 24 4.76 -17.60 14.47
N PRO A 25 3.76 -18.18 15.16
CA PRO A 25 3.14 -17.55 16.33
C PRO A 25 4.12 -17.38 17.51
N ALA A 26 5.04 -18.32 17.73
CA ALA A 26 6.05 -18.20 18.78
C ALA A 26 6.99 -17.00 18.55
N LEU A 27 7.48 -16.82 17.30
CA LEU A 27 8.32 -15.68 16.93
C LEU A 27 7.57 -14.35 17.03
N ARG A 28 6.29 -14.31 16.65
CA ARG A 28 5.43 -13.12 16.81
C ARG A 28 5.30 -12.72 18.28
N ARG A 29 5.01 -13.67 19.19
CA ARG A 29 4.95 -13.38 20.63
C ARG A 29 6.28 -12.87 21.18
N ALA A 30 7.39 -13.38 20.66
CA ALA A 30 8.72 -12.90 21.03
C ALA A 30 9.09 -11.54 20.41
N GLY A 31 8.16 -10.89 19.66
CA GLY A 31 8.35 -9.55 19.13
C GLY A 31 8.98 -9.50 17.73
N PHE A 32 9.20 -10.66 17.07
CA PHE A 32 9.75 -10.68 15.72
C PHE A 32 8.68 -10.50 14.66
N SER A 33 8.93 -9.60 13.71
CA SER A 33 8.08 -9.41 12.54
C SER A 33 8.54 -10.34 11.42
N ILE A 34 7.78 -11.41 11.16
CA ILE A 34 8.04 -12.35 10.09
C ILE A 34 7.00 -12.15 8.99
N PRO A 35 7.41 -11.85 7.75
CA PRO A 35 6.46 -11.69 6.64
C PRO A 35 5.65 -12.97 6.43
N ALA A 36 4.32 -12.88 6.57
CA ALA A 36 3.42 -14.02 6.41
C ALA A 36 2.15 -13.58 5.67
N ALA A 37 2.30 -13.22 4.40
CA ALA A 37 1.25 -12.64 3.56
C ALA A 37 -0.06 -13.46 3.54
N CYS A 38 0.00 -14.77 3.72
CA CYS A 38 -1.18 -15.64 3.81
C CYS A 38 -1.69 -15.84 5.26
N GLY A 39 -1.30 -15.01 6.22
CA GLY A 39 -1.69 -15.16 7.63
C GLY A 39 -1.17 -16.44 8.30
N GLY A 40 -0.12 -17.07 7.76
CA GLY A 40 0.44 -18.32 8.30
C GLY A 40 -0.16 -19.59 7.70
N ARG A 41 -0.97 -19.52 6.65
CA ARG A 41 -1.65 -20.66 6.01
C ARG A 41 -0.76 -21.53 5.11
N GLY A 42 0.56 -21.23 5.04
CA GLY A 42 1.54 -22.03 4.30
C GLY A 42 1.45 -21.92 2.78
N ARG A 43 0.76 -20.90 2.22
CA ARG A 43 0.53 -20.75 0.78
C ARG A 43 1.51 -19.78 0.09
N CYS A 44 1.91 -18.71 0.76
CA CYS A 44 2.70 -17.63 0.13
C CYS A 44 4.21 -17.88 0.11
N GLY A 45 4.74 -18.81 0.91
CA GLY A 45 6.17 -19.07 1.01
C GLY A 45 7.03 -17.95 1.63
N LYS A 46 6.43 -16.85 2.12
CA LYS A 46 7.15 -15.64 2.57
C LYS A 46 7.74 -15.74 3.98
N CYS A 47 7.20 -16.60 4.86
CA CYS A 47 7.67 -16.76 6.24
C CYS A 47 8.88 -17.70 6.35
N ARG A 48 9.85 -17.55 5.45
CA ARG A 48 11.08 -18.36 5.48
C ARG A 48 12.01 -17.91 6.59
N VAL A 49 12.46 -18.86 7.37
CA VAL A 49 13.50 -18.71 8.39
C VAL A 49 14.50 -19.85 8.23
N THR A 50 15.70 -19.71 8.76
CA THR A 50 16.68 -20.78 8.78
C THR A 50 16.65 -21.45 10.15
N VAL A 51 16.35 -22.75 10.19
CA VAL A 51 16.33 -23.55 11.42
C VAL A 51 17.50 -24.53 11.34
N ASN A 52 18.47 -24.41 12.25
CA ASN A 52 19.69 -25.21 12.28
C ASN A 52 20.38 -25.28 10.91
N GLY A 53 20.50 -24.14 10.21
CA GLY A 53 21.13 -24.05 8.89
C GLY A 53 20.22 -24.43 7.72
N VAL A 54 18.98 -24.90 7.95
CA VAL A 54 18.05 -25.34 6.89
C VAL A 54 16.91 -24.33 6.72
N SER A 55 16.68 -23.86 5.48
CA SER A 55 15.56 -22.95 5.18
C SER A 55 14.21 -23.65 5.30
N ARG A 56 13.31 -23.11 6.15
CA ARG A 56 11.99 -23.66 6.43
C ARG A 56 10.93 -22.55 6.47
N LEU A 57 9.66 -22.94 6.31
CA LEU A 57 8.52 -22.02 6.50
C LEU A 57 8.13 -21.99 7.98
N ALA A 58 8.25 -20.85 8.64
CA ALA A 58 7.95 -20.71 10.06
C ALA A 58 6.51 -21.13 10.41
N CYS A 59 5.55 -20.89 9.51
CA CYS A 59 4.15 -21.28 9.71
C CYS A 59 3.87 -22.79 9.55
N LYS A 60 4.84 -23.58 9.09
CA LYS A 60 4.71 -25.05 8.94
C LYS A 60 5.69 -25.84 9.78
N THR A 61 6.58 -25.16 10.49
CA THR A 61 7.67 -25.79 11.26
C THR A 61 7.31 -25.78 12.73
N VAL A 62 7.10 -26.93 13.31
CA VAL A 62 7.07 -27.12 14.77
C VAL A 62 8.53 -27.36 15.20
N PRO A 63 9.14 -26.47 15.99
CA PRO A 63 10.53 -26.61 16.38
C PRO A 63 10.71 -27.62 17.51
N SER A 64 11.94 -28.11 17.65
CA SER A 64 12.42 -28.84 18.82
C SER A 64 13.01 -27.89 19.87
N ASP A 65 13.08 -28.32 21.11
CA ASP A 65 13.73 -27.56 22.16
C ASP A 65 15.21 -27.32 21.85
N GLY A 66 15.66 -26.09 21.99
CA GLY A 66 17.03 -25.68 21.69
C GLY A 66 17.35 -25.41 20.21
N ASP A 67 16.39 -25.52 19.29
CA ASP A 67 16.62 -25.18 17.89
C ASP A 67 17.11 -23.73 17.74
N VAL A 68 18.06 -23.53 16.80
CA VAL A 68 18.57 -22.21 16.45
C VAL A 68 17.85 -21.71 15.21
N VAL A 69 17.11 -20.62 15.37
CA VAL A 69 16.33 -19.98 14.32
C VAL A 69 17.01 -18.67 13.89
N THR A 70 17.54 -18.62 12.69
CA THR A 70 18.12 -17.39 12.12
C THR A 70 17.07 -16.71 11.26
N LEU A 71 16.77 -15.45 11.56
CA LEU A 71 15.83 -14.62 10.81
C LEU A 71 16.56 -13.91 9.66
N PRO A 72 15.92 -13.74 8.50
CA PRO A 72 16.49 -12.93 7.44
C PRO A 72 16.63 -11.48 7.92
N GLU A 73 17.73 -10.82 7.57
CA GLU A 73 17.86 -9.39 7.77
C GLU A 73 16.76 -8.69 6.99
N THR A 74 15.88 -7.96 7.69
CA THR A 74 14.90 -7.09 7.03
C THR A 74 15.68 -5.94 6.42
N ALA A 75 15.81 -5.92 5.11
CA ALA A 75 16.40 -4.79 4.39
C ALA A 75 15.58 -3.54 4.74
N GLY A 76 16.19 -2.61 5.45
CA GLY A 76 15.63 -1.29 5.70
C GLY A 76 15.55 -0.54 4.36
N GLY A 77 14.37 -0.45 3.76
CA GLY A 77 14.15 0.35 2.57
C GLY A 77 13.58 1.71 2.94
N ALA A 78 13.88 2.74 2.14
CA ALA A 78 13.25 4.04 2.29
C ALA A 78 11.74 3.90 1.98
N ILE A 79 10.90 4.28 2.93
CA ILE A 79 9.45 4.37 2.74
C ILE A 79 9.14 5.77 2.23
N LEU A 80 8.21 5.88 1.27
CA LEU A 80 7.81 7.16 0.72
C LEU A 80 7.18 8.05 1.80
N THR A 81 7.88 9.13 2.13
CA THR A 81 7.40 10.18 3.02
C THR A 81 7.23 11.51 2.31
N ASP A 82 7.64 11.59 1.04
CA ASP A 82 7.46 12.78 0.22
C ASP A 82 5.97 13.04 -0.02
N THR A 83 5.56 14.25 0.23
CA THR A 83 4.17 14.70 0.11
C THR A 83 4.08 15.96 -0.72
N VAL A 84 2.88 16.26 -1.21
CA VAL A 84 2.59 17.61 -1.72
C VAL A 84 2.87 18.65 -0.64
N SER A 85 3.35 19.82 -1.03
CA SER A 85 3.54 20.95 -0.11
C SER A 85 2.20 21.34 0.49
N ILE A 86 2.11 21.33 1.81
CA ILE A 86 0.94 21.79 2.53
C ILE A 86 1.06 23.28 2.85
N ALA A 87 0.02 24.05 2.53
CA ALA A 87 -0.04 25.47 2.84
C ALA A 87 -0.89 25.67 4.10
N VAL A 88 -0.29 25.45 5.28
CA VAL A 88 -0.92 25.72 6.57
C VAL A 88 -0.04 26.72 7.32
N SER A 89 -0.63 27.78 7.82
CA SER A 89 0.05 28.79 8.64
C SER A 89 0.10 28.33 10.09
N GLY A 90 1.16 28.65 10.80
CA GLY A 90 1.25 28.46 12.24
C GLY A 90 0.15 29.22 12.98
N GLY A 91 -0.26 28.69 14.12
CA GLY A 91 -1.26 29.27 15.01
C GLY A 91 -0.65 29.86 16.29
N ASN A 92 -1.50 30.30 17.21
CA ASN A 92 -1.09 30.75 18.53
C ASN A 92 -0.94 29.60 19.56
N GLU A 93 -1.17 28.37 19.13
CA GLU A 93 -1.11 27.20 20.00
C GLU A 93 0.35 26.74 20.21
N GLN A 94 0.73 26.51 21.47
CA GLN A 94 2.06 26.00 21.82
C GLN A 94 2.05 24.48 21.93
N GLY A 95 3.14 23.85 21.55
CA GLY A 95 3.34 22.41 21.61
C GLY A 95 3.45 21.77 20.25
N CYS A 96 3.28 20.44 20.22
CA CYS A 96 3.47 19.64 19.02
C CYS A 96 2.17 18.95 18.60
N ALA A 97 2.06 18.65 17.31
CA ALA A 97 1.03 17.76 16.79
C ALA A 97 1.66 16.68 15.90
N ALA A 98 1.12 15.47 15.96
CA ALA A 98 1.55 14.36 15.13
C ALA A 98 0.49 14.06 14.05
N ALA A 99 0.96 13.82 12.82
CA ALA A 99 0.18 13.29 11.72
C ALA A 99 0.62 11.87 11.43
N VAL A 100 -0.33 10.96 11.23
CA VAL A 100 -0.10 9.54 11.01
C VAL A 100 -0.80 9.12 9.73
N ASP A 101 -0.02 8.58 8.80
CA ASP A 101 -0.53 7.75 7.70
C ASP A 101 -0.47 6.29 8.15
N LEU A 102 -1.65 5.71 8.36
CA LEU A 102 -1.84 4.36 8.86
C LEU A 102 -2.11 3.39 7.71
N GLY A 103 -1.08 3.17 6.88
CA GLY A 103 -1.19 2.29 5.74
C GLY A 103 -1.22 0.79 6.10
N THR A 104 -1.72 -0.02 5.20
CA THR A 104 -1.74 -1.49 5.34
C THR A 104 -0.31 -2.05 5.37
N THR A 105 0.57 -1.55 4.52
CA THR A 105 1.94 -2.03 4.35
C THR A 105 2.93 -1.23 5.20
N THR A 106 2.75 0.07 5.30
CA THR A 106 3.66 1.01 5.97
C THR A 106 2.90 1.93 6.91
N VAL A 107 3.59 2.42 7.94
CA VAL A 107 3.10 3.47 8.84
C VAL A 107 4.09 4.63 8.78
N ALA A 108 3.60 5.83 8.48
CA ALA A 108 4.41 7.04 8.51
C ALA A 108 3.88 8.04 9.55
N VAL A 109 4.79 8.67 10.26
CA VAL A 109 4.49 9.68 11.28
C VAL A 109 5.28 10.93 10.99
N ARG A 110 4.62 12.08 11.08
CA ARG A 110 5.22 13.39 10.94
C ARG A 110 4.84 14.28 12.11
N LEU A 111 5.85 14.85 12.77
CA LEU A 111 5.69 15.74 13.92
C LEU A 111 5.84 17.19 13.48
N TYR A 112 4.99 18.05 14.00
CA TYR A 112 4.97 19.49 13.74
C TYR A 112 5.05 20.31 15.02
N ASP A 113 5.71 21.45 14.95
CA ASP A 113 5.56 22.55 15.89
C ASP A 113 4.29 23.34 15.56
N LEU A 114 3.37 23.49 16.52
CA LEU A 114 2.07 24.12 16.30
C LEU A 114 2.15 25.65 16.14
N ALA A 115 3.13 26.28 16.77
CA ALA A 115 3.27 27.72 16.71
C ALA A 115 3.76 28.18 15.34
N SER A 116 4.67 27.44 14.72
CA SER A 116 5.27 27.80 13.43
C SER A 116 4.76 26.99 12.24
N ALA A 117 3.96 25.95 12.49
CA ALA A 117 3.57 24.90 11.53
C ALA A 117 4.79 24.20 10.85
N ARG A 118 5.97 24.31 11.44
CA ARG A 118 7.18 23.71 10.90
C ARG A 118 7.22 22.21 11.18
N GLU A 119 7.55 21.44 10.16
CA GLU A 119 7.90 20.03 10.33
C GLU A 119 9.16 19.89 11.20
N LEU A 120 9.08 19.10 12.25
CA LEU A 120 10.17 18.80 13.15
C LEU A 120 10.88 17.50 12.78
N LYS A 121 10.11 16.48 12.47
CA LYS A 121 10.61 15.15 12.07
C LYS A 121 9.57 14.34 11.35
N THR A 122 10.02 13.58 10.35
CA THR A 122 9.25 12.49 9.74
C THR A 122 9.99 11.17 9.96
N VAL A 123 9.25 10.13 10.32
CA VAL A 123 9.72 8.75 10.44
C VAL A 123 8.69 7.81 9.83
N SER A 124 9.15 6.65 9.38
CA SER A 124 8.27 5.63 8.82
C SER A 124 8.81 4.23 9.13
N ALA A 125 7.91 3.25 9.16
CA ALA A 125 8.26 1.84 9.38
C ALA A 125 7.27 0.93 8.64
N TRP A 126 7.68 -0.31 8.41
CA TRP A 126 6.77 -1.37 7.97
C TRP A 126 5.72 -1.61 9.03
N ASN A 127 4.46 -1.75 8.62
CA ASN A 127 3.37 -2.04 9.55
C ASN A 127 3.57 -3.40 10.19
N VAL A 128 3.69 -3.42 11.53
CA VAL A 128 3.92 -4.66 12.31
C VAL A 128 2.82 -5.70 12.12
N GLN A 129 1.62 -5.28 11.70
CA GLN A 129 0.51 -6.17 11.42
C GLN A 129 0.70 -6.98 10.12
N ALA A 130 1.68 -6.65 9.26
CA ALA A 130 2.00 -7.43 8.07
C ALA A 130 2.36 -8.89 8.38
N SER A 131 2.82 -9.17 9.60
CA SER A 131 3.06 -10.53 10.09
C SER A 131 1.78 -11.35 10.24
N TYR A 132 0.64 -10.71 10.43
CA TYR A 132 -0.69 -11.34 10.65
C TYR A 132 -1.52 -11.43 9.37
N GLY A 133 -1.26 -10.54 8.41
CA GLY A 133 -1.87 -10.52 7.10
C GLY A 133 -1.27 -9.40 6.24
N ALA A 134 -0.98 -9.70 4.95
CA ALA A 134 -0.41 -8.73 4.03
C ALA A 134 -1.40 -7.65 3.61
N ASP A 135 -2.69 -7.96 3.62
CA ASP A 135 -3.79 -7.11 3.20
C ASP A 135 -4.87 -7.01 4.29
N VAL A 136 -5.82 -6.11 4.09
CA VAL A 136 -6.90 -5.85 5.06
C VAL A 136 -7.81 -7.08 5.26
N ILE A 137 -8.08 -7.85 4.21
CA ILE A 137 -8.94 -9.03 4.29
C ILE A 137 -8.29 -10.11 5.17
N SER A 138 -7.00 -10.36 4.97
CA SER A 138 -6.25 -11.33 5.80
C SER A 138 -6.23 -10.91 7.29
N ARG A 139 -6.18 -9.61 7.59
CA ARG A 139 -6.23 -9.08 8.96
C ARG A 139 -7.62 -9.20 9.56
N ILE A 140 -8.67 -8.87 8.80
CA ILE A 140 -10.05 -9.13 9.22
C ILE A 140 -10.21 -10.61 9.54
N GLN A 141 -9.77 -11.50 8.65
CA GLN A 141 -9.86 -12.93 8.85
C GLN A 141 -9.12 -13.38 10.13
N TYR A 142 -7.94 -12.80 10.41
CA TYR A 142 -7.21 -13.07 11.65
C TYR A 142 -8.04 -12.70 12.89
N THR A 143 -8.75 -11.57 12.88
CA THR A 143 -9.64 -11.18 14.00
C THR A 143 -10.86 -12.09 14.16
N LEU A 144 -11.22 -12.84 13.13
CA LEU A 144 -12.35 -13.81 13.16
C LEU A 144 -11.92 -15.20 13.61
N ASP A 145 -10.69 -15.59 13.25
CA ASP A 145 -10.14 -16.91 13.52
C ASP A 145 -9.54 -17.00 14.95
N GLU A 146 -9.02 -15.88 15.48
CA GLU A 146 -8.35 -15.83 16.78
C GLU A 146 -9.21 -15.07 17.81
N PRO A 147 -9.49 -15.65 18.98
CA PRO A 147 -10.33 -15.00 20.00
C PRO A 147 -9.86 -13.63 20.44
N ASP A 148 -8.53 -13.45 20.59
CA ASP A 148 -7.90 -12.19 21.00
C ASP A 148 -7.36 -11.38 19.79
N GLY A 149 -7.69 -11.79 18.56
CA GLY A 149 -7.08 -11.25 17.34
C GLY A 149 -7.27 -9.76 17.16
N LEU A 150 -8.43 -9.20 17.50
CA LEU A 150 -8.66 -7.76 17.48
C LEU A 150 -7.80 -7.04 18.50
N THR A 151 -7.78 -7.50 19.74
CA THR A 151 -6.97 -6.90 20.83
C THR A 151 -5.49 -6.94 20.48
N GLU A 152 -5.03 -8.04 19.91
CA GLU A 152 -3.63 -8.20 19.52
C GLU A 152 -3.27 -7.24 18.36
N LEU A 153 -4.05 -7.20 17.29
CA LEU A 153 -3.77 -6.31 16.17
C LEU A 153 -3.84 -4.83 16.58
N SER A 154 -4.86 -4.45 17.36
CA SER A 154 -4.99 -3.10 17.90
C SER A 154 -3.80 -2.73 18.77
N GLY A 155 -3.47 -3.57 19.75
CA GLY A 155 -2.33 -3.33 20.64
C GLY A 155 -1.01 -3.17 19.91
N ARG A 156 -0.76 -4.02 18.89
CA ARG A 156 0.48 -3.97 18.08
C ARG A 156 0.62 -2.68 17.29
N VAL A 157 -0.41 -2.25 16.59
CA VAL A 157 -0.32 -1.05 15.77
C VAL A 157 -0.32 0.22 16.61
N ARG A 158 -1.07 0.26 17.71
CA ARG A 158 -1.03 1.39 18.67
C ARG A 158 0.33 1.53 19.30
N TRP A 159 0.92 0.42 19.76
CA TRP A 159 2.29 0.41 20.24
C TRP A 159 3.27 0.96 19.19
N GLN A 160 3.20 0.48 17.95
CA GLN A 160 4.07 0.95 16.87
C GLN A 160 3.96 2.46 16.64
N VAL A 161 2.72 2.98 16.53
CA VAL A 161 2.52 4.42 16.32
C VAL A 161 3.02 5.22 17.52
N SER A 162 2.81 4.73 18.75
CA SER A 162 3.34 5.36 19.97
C SER A 162 4.87 5.45 19.95
N GLU A 163 5.56 4.37 19.54
CA GLU A 163 7.03 4.35 19.43
C GLU A 163 7.52 5.34 18.34
N LEU A 164 6.85 5.39 17.19
CA LEU A 164 7.23 6.32 16.11
C LEU A 164 7.00 7.78 16.51
N VAL A 165 5.89 8.09 17.19
CA VAL A 165 5.63 9.45 17.73
C VAL A 165 6.66 9.81 18.79
N SER A 166 6.96 8.89 19.72
CA SER A 166 7.96 9.09 20.77
C SER A 166 9.36 9.32 20.19
N ALA A 167 9.74 8.58 19.13
CA ALA A 167 10.99 8.79 18.43
C ALA A 167 11.07 10.18 17.76
N CYS A 168 9.95 10.67 17.19
CA CYS A 168 9.87 12.03 16.65
C CYS A 168 10.03 13.09 17.74
N LEU A 169 9.33 12.94 18.87
CA LEU A 169 9.43 13.85 20.02
C LEU A 169 10.85 13.89 20.58
N ALA A 170 11.47 12.73 20.78
CA ALA A 170 12.85 12.64 21.27
C ALA A 170 13.84 13.31 20.31
N HIS A 171 13.71 13.10 18.98
CA HIS A 171 14.56 13.74 18.00
C HIS A 171 14.42 15.26 18.01
N ALA A 172 13.19 15.76 18.20
CA ALA A 172 12.90 17.20 18.26
C ALA A 172 13.19 17.82 19.63
N ALA A 173 13.67 17.03 20.61
CA ALA A 173 13.83 17.43 22.01
C ALA A 173 12.54 18.02 22.61
N CYS A 174 11.37 17.50 22.20
CA CYS A 174 10.07 17.91 22.70
C CYS A 174 9.62 16.98 23.84
N PRO A 175 9.27 17.48 25.02
CA PRO A 175 8.68 16.69 26.09
C PRO A 175 7.34 16.04 25.64
N ALA A 176 7.05 14.84 26.11
CA ALA A 176 5.84 14.11 25.70
C ALA A 176 4.53 14.84 26.06
N ASP A 177 4.50 15.59 27.14
CA ASP A 177 3.36 16.42 27.58
C ASP A 177 3.11 17.64 26.69
N THR A 178 4.00 17.96 25.75
CA THR A 178 3.79 19.00 24.74
C THR A 178 2.98 18.51 23.56
N LEU A 179 2.74 17.21 23.40
CA LEU A 179 1.90 16.66 22.34
C LEU A 179 0.43 17.01 22.57
N ARG A 180 -0.14 17.81 21.69
CA ARG A 180 -1.50 18.35 21.82
C ARG A 180 -2.54 17.49 21.12
N ARG A 181 -2.18 16.85 20.02
CA ARG A 181 -3.08 15.98 19.26
C ARG A 181 -2.34 15.06 18.32
N VAL A 182 -3.02 13.98 17.94
CA VAL A 182 -2.58 13.04 16.91
C VAL A 182 -3.68 12.95 15.86
N SER A 183 -3.36 13.22 14.59
CA SER A 183 -4.29 13.08 13.47
C SER A 183 -3.93 11.83 12.67
N VAL A 184 -4.89 10.93 12.48
CA VAL A 184 -4.70 9.63 11.82
C VAL A 184 -5.51 9.58 10.54
N ALA A 185 -4.87 9.27 9.42
CA ALA A 185 -5.49 8.91 8.16
C ALA A 185 -5.10 7.48 7.78
N GLY A 186 -6.03 6.70 7.30
CA GLY A 186 -5.83 5.33 6.84
C GLY A 186 -7.10 4.76 6.27
N ASN A 187 -7.02 3.59 5.63
CA ASN A 187 -8.23 2.93 5.18
C ASN A 187 -9.12 2.53 6.37
N THR A 188 -10.40 2.32 6.08
CA THR A 188 -11.42 2.12 7.11
C THR A 188 -11.08 0.96 8.05
N VAL A 189 -10.56 -0.16 7.51
CA VAL A 189 -10.18 -1.32 8.32
C VAL A 189 -9.03 -0.99 9.26
N MET A 190 -8.01 -0.30 8.75
CA MET A 190 -6.84 0.06 9.55
C MET A 190 -7.20 1.04 10.67
N GLN A 191 -8.08 2.02 10.41
CA GLN A 191 -8.57 2.92 11.45
C GLN A 191 -9.38 2.16 12.53
N HIS A 192 -10.24 1.19 12.12
CA HIS A 192 -10.95 0.34 13.08
C HIS A 192 -10.00 -0.48 13.94
N LEU A 193 -9.01 -1.14 13.32
CA LEU A 193 -8.00 -1.91 14.06
C LEU A 193 -7.22 -1.05 15.03
N PHE A 194 -6.86 0.19 14.63
CA PHE A 194 -6.17 1.13 15.51
C PHE A 194 -7.05 1.60 16.67
N ALA A 195 -8.33 1.89 16.40
CA ALA A 195 -9.30 2.27 17.42
C ALA A 195 -9.80 1.10 18.29
N GLY A 196 -9.40 -0.14 17.99
CA GLY A 196 -9.88 -1.34 18.70
C GLY A 196 -11.34 -1.69 18.39
N LEU A 197 -11.86 -1.23 17.26
CA LEU A 197 -13.24 -1.48 16.84
C LEU A 197 -13.36 -2.76 16.00
N PRO A 198 -14.45 -3.53 16.17
CA PRO A 198 -14.73 -4.71 15.37
C PRO A 198 -14.76 -4.43 13.86
N VAL A 199 -14.11 -5.31 13.07
CA VAL A 199 -14.02 -5.21 11.60
C VAL A 199 -14.87 -6.26 10.87
N ARG A 200 -15.57 -7.13 11.60
CA ARG A 200 -16.34 -8.25 11.04
C ARG A 200 -17.37 -7.82 9.99
N SER A 201 -18.06 -6.72 10.23
CA SER A 201 -19.12 -6.20 9.34
C SER A 201 -18.57 -5.64 8.02
N ILE A 202 -17.25 -5.37 7.96
CA ILE A 202 -16.58 -4.91 6.73
C ILE A 202 -16.19 -6.12 5.85
N ALA A 203 -16.16 -7.35 6.41
CA ALA A 203 -15.72 -8.55 5.68
C ALA A 203 -16.72 -9.06 4.64
N ALA A 204 -17.99 -8.76 4.81
CA ALA A 204 -19.06 -9.28 3.97
C ALA A 204 -20.10 -8.19 3.64
N ALA A 205 -20.77 -8.36 2.50
CA ALA A 205 -21.83 -7.45 2.09
C ALA A 205 -22.89 -7.27 3.22
N PRO A 206 -23.30 -6.03 3.49
CA PRO A 206 -23.11 -4.80 2.73
C PRO A 206 -21.81 -4.03 3.05
N PHE A 207 -20.78 -4.65 3.64
CA PHE A 207 -19.47 -4.08 3.97
C PHE A 207 -19.54 -2.83 4.87
N ALA A 208 -20.51 -2.84 5.78
CA ALA A 208 -20.83 -1.68 6.62
C ALA A 208 -19.86 -1.57 7.80
N PRO A 209 -19.06 -0.50 7.90
CA PRO A 209 -18.20 -0.27 9.05
C PRO A 209 -19.02 0.09 10.30
N LEU A 210 -18.48 -0.20 11.49
CA LEU A 210 -19.10 0.19 12.74
C LEU A 210 -19.05 1.71 12.96
N SER A 211 -18.00 2.36 12.46
CA SER A 211 -17.83 3.81 12.52
C SER A 211 -17.27 4.35 11.20
N LEU A 212 -17.73 5.49 10.76
CA LEU A 212 -17.12 6.28 9.69
C LEU A 212 -16.19 7.38 10.24
N PHE A 213 -16.01 7.45 11.56
CA PHE A 213 -15.18 8.45 12.22
C PHE A 213 -15.57 9.91 11.86
N ASP A 214 -16.87 10.16 11.70
CA ASP A 214 -17.44 11.45 11.29
C ASP A 214 -17.69 12.42 12.45
N GLY A 215 -17.29 12.04 13.66
CA GLY A 215 -17.40 12.81 14.89
C GLY A 215 -16.14 12.77 15.75
N ASP A 216 -16.19 13.51 16.85
CA ASP A 216 -15.14 13.47 17.86
C ASP A 216 -15.09 12.10 18.55
N THR A 217 -13.88 11.62 18.80
CA THR A 217 -13.64 10.38 19.54
C THR A 217 -13.06 10.69 20.91
N ALA A 218 -13.35 9.84 21.90
CA ALA A 218 -12.71 9.90 23.21
C ALA A 218 -11.34 9.19 23.24
N ASP A 219 -10.81 8.80 22.06
CA ASP A 219 -9.56 8.06 21.95
C ASP A 219 -8.35 8.96 22.20
N THR A 220 -7.32 8.38 22.83
CA THR A 220 -6.07 9.07 23.13
C THR A 220 -4.86 8.21 22.80
N LEU A 221 -3.76 8.86 22.41
CA LEU A 221 -2.46 8.25 22.23
C LEU A 221 -1.40 9.09 22.94
N LEU A 222 -0.59 8.47 23.80
CA LEU A 222 0.40 9.18 24.64
C LEU A 222 -0.21 10.36 25.43
N GLY A 223 -1.48 10.23 25.84
CA GLY A 223 -2.22 11.27 26.55
C GLY A 223 -2.82 12.38 25.68
N ALA A 224 -2.51 12.43 24.38
CA ALA A 224 -3.07 13.40 23.46
C ALA A 224 -4.33 12.84 22.76
N PRO A 225 -5.37 13.68 22.49
CA PRO A 225 -6.55 13.25 21.76
C PRO A 225 -6.22 12.83 20.33
N VAL A 226 -6.88 11.75 19.87
CA VAL A 226 -6.74 11.22 18.51
C VAL A 226 -7.92 11.72 17.67
N PHE A 227 -7.60 12.39 16.57
CA PHE A 227 -8.53 12.69 15.49
C PHE A 227 -8.35 11.68 14.36
N TYR A 228 -9.42 11.08 13.92
CA TYR A 228 -9.46 10.19 12.76
C TYR A 228 -9.99 10.94 11.55
N ALA A 229 -9.32 10.82 10.41
CA ALA A 229 -9.88 11.32 9.16
C ALA A 229 -11.16 10.54 8.83
N PRO A 230 -12.29 11.23 8.57
CA PRO A 230 -13.56 10.56 8.30
C PRO A 230 -13.49 9.67 7.08
N CYS A 231 -14.07 8.48 7.19
CA CYS A 231 -14.20 7.51 6.11
C CYS A 231 -15.49 7.74 5.31
N VAL A 232 -15.53 7.26 4.07
CA VAL A 232 -16.72 7.29 3.21
C VAL A 232 -17.49 5.97 3.29
N ALA A 233 -16.80 4.85 3.32
CA ALA A 233 -17.39 3.52 3.33
C ALA A 233 -16.39 2.47 3.87
N GLY A 234 -16.76 1.19 3.86
CA GLY A 234 -15.92 0.10 4.34
C GLY A 234 -14.58 -0.04 3.61
N TYR A 235 -14.53 0.34 2.33
CA TYR A 235 -13.32 0.27 1.50
C TYR A 235 -12.89 1.62 0.91
N VAL A 236 -13.47 2.74 1.33
CA VAL A 236 -13.01 4.09 1.01
C VAL A 236 -12.82 4.83 2.34
N GLY A 237 -11.60 4.91 2.78
CA GLY A 237 -11.22 5.32 4.13
C GLY A 237 -10.84 6.78 4.29
N GLY A 238 -10.29 7.08 5.46
CA GLY A 238 -9.78 8.39 5.82
C GLY A 238 -8.53 8.79 5.03
N ASP A 239 -7.80 7.84 4.46
CA ASP A 239 -6.70 8.07 3.52
C ASP A 239 -7.19 8.79 2.25
N VAL A 240 -8.33 8.35 1.68
CA VAL A 240 -8.94 8.99 0.51
C VAL A 240 -9.43 10.40 0.84
N THR A 241 -10.16 10.60 1.94
CA THR A 241 -10.64 11.94 2.32
C THR A 241 -9.49 12.91 2.62
N ALA A 242 -8.44 12.42 3.30
CA ALA A 242 -7.20 13.14 3.53
C ALA A 242 -6.48 13.46 2.20
N GLY A 243 -6.46 12.51 1.25
CA GLY A 243 -5.91 12.70 -0.08
C GLY A 243 -6.65 13.76 -0.89
N LEU A 244 -7.97 13.75 -0.87
CA LEU A 244 -8.80 14.77 -1.51
C LEU A 244 -8.59 16.16 -0.88
N LEU A 245 -8.39 16.24 0.42
CA LEU A 245 -8.04 17.47 1.11
C LEU A 245 -6.68 18.00 0.64
N ALA A 246 -5.64 17.15 0.73
CA ALA A 246 -4.25 17.51 0.42
C ALA A 246 -4.04 17.86 -1.06
N SER A 247 -4.72 17.17 -1.98
CA SER A 247 -4.70 17.48 -3.41
C SER A 247 -5.37 18.82 -3.75
N GLY A 248 -6.18 19.36 -2.84
CA GLY A 248 -6.99 20.55 -3.04
C GLY A 248 -8.14 20.37 -4.04
N LEU A 249 -8.43 19.15 -4.49
CA LEU A 249 -9.49 18.87 -5.45
C LEU A 249 -10.88 19.23 -4.90
N CYS A 250 -11.09 19.09 -3.60
CA CYS A 250 -12.32 19.52 -2.92
C CYS A 250 -12.60 21.03 -3.01
N ARG A 251 -11.67 21.82 -3.53
CA ARG A 251 -11.79 23.28 -3.75
C ARG A 251 -11.79 23.66 -5.23
N LYS A 252 -11.56 22.70 -6.13
CA LYS A 252 -11.48 22.95 -7.57
C LYS A 252 -12.80 22.64 -8.25
N PRO A 253 -13.32 23.55 -9.09
CA PRO A 253 -14.43 23.22 -9.97
C PRO A 253 -13.99 22.21 -11.03
N GLY A 254 -14.97 21.51 -11.63
CA GLY A 254 -14.72 20.56 -12.71
C GLY A 254 -14.71 19.12 -12.27
N GLN A 255 -14.22 18.26 -13.15
CA GLN A 255 -14.22 16.79 -12.99
C GLN A 255 -12.78 16.26 -12.97
N HIS A 256 -12.33 15.94 -11.81
CA HIS A 256 -10.98 15.44 -11.55
C HIS A 256 -11.05 13.99 -11.07
N LEU A 257 -10.20 13.15 -11.63
CA LEU A 257 -10.03 11.77 -11.18
C LEU A 257 -8.87 11.72 -10.18
N PHE A 258 -9.14 11.34 -8.96
CA PHE A 258 -8.16 11.03 -7.93
C PHE A 258 -8.03 9.52 -7.77
N LEU A 259 -6.81 9.02 -7.74
CA LEU A 259 -6.48 7.60 -7.59
C LEU A 259 -5.46 7.46 -6.46
N ASP A 260 -5.76 6.64 -5.47
CA ASP A 260 -4.77 6.16 -4.52
C ASP A 260 -4.45 4.70 -4.88
N LEU A 261 -3.24 4.48 -5.39
CA LEU A 261 -2.81 3.19 -5.91
C LEU A 261 -1.85 2.52 -4.94
N GLY A 262 -2.34 1.52 -4.25
CA GLY A 262 -1.61 0.62 -3.36
C GLY A 262 -2.03 -0.83 -3.59
N THR A 263 -2.09 -1.62 -2.52
CA THR A 263 -2.63 -3.00 -2.53
C THR A 263 -4.11 -3.02 -2.98
N ASN A 264 -4.87 -1.99 -2.60
CA ASN A 264 -6.15 -1.65 -3.20
C ASN A 264 -5.96 -0.46 -4.14
N GLY A 265 -6.97 -0.19 -4.98
CA GLY A 265 -7.05 1.02 -5.78
C GLY A 265 -8.31 1.78 -5.40
N GLU A 266 -8.15 2.79 -4.56
CA GLU A 266 -9.24 3.68 -4.17
C GLU A 266 -9.32 4.84 -5.17
N MET A 267 -10.54 5.20 -5.55
CA MET A 267 -10.78 6.17 -6.62
C MET A 267 -11.87 7.16 -6.22
N ALA A 268 -11.68 8.41 -6.63
CA ALA A 268 -12.70 9.45 -6.50
C ALA A 268 -12.76 10.31 -7.76
N LEU A 269 -13.97 10.50 -8.30
CA LEU A 269 -14.22 11.33 -9.47
C LEU A 269 -15.13 12.50 -9.07
N GLY A 270 -14.69 13.73 -9.28
CA GLY A 270 -15.45 14.93 -8.94
C GLY A 270 -14.60 16.16 -8.71
N GLY A 271 -15.08 17.06 -7.88
CA GLY A 271 -14.46 18.34 -7.54
C GLY A 271 -15.13 19.02 -6.36
N ALA A 272 -15.20 20.37 -6.40
CA ALA A 272 -15.76 21.18 -5.31
C ALA A 272 -17.21 20.84 -4.92
N GLU A 273 -17.99 20.29 -5.85
CA GLU A 273 -19.39 19.91 -5.63
C GLU A 273 -19.56 18.51 -5.01
N GLY A 274 -18.49 17.77 -4.83
CA GLY A 274 -18.46 16.42 -4.27
C GLY A 274 -17.92 15.36 -5.24
N PHE A 275 -17.79 14.14 -4.72
CA PHE A 275 -17.13 13.04 -5.42
C PHE A 275 -18.01 11.80 -5.48
N SER A 276 -17.87 11.03 -6.56
CA SER A 276 -18.26 9.63 -6.62
C SER A 276 -17.01 8.79 -6.36
N CYS A 277 -17.07 7.89 -5.38
CA CYS A 277 -15.92 7.11 -4.93
C CYS A 277 -16.18 5.62 -5.08
N CYS A 278 -15.15 4.85 -5.41
CA CYS A 278 -15.18 3.39 -5.38
C CYS A 278 -13.81 2.84 -4.95
N ALA A 279 -13.76 1.55 -4.68
CA ALA A 279 -12.52 0.82 -4.43
C ALA A 279 -12.48 -0.46 -5.26
N VAL A 280 -11.31 -0.82 -5.75
CA VAL A 280 -11.05 -2.06 -6.47
C VAL A 280 -9.97 -2.87 -5.75
N ALA A 281 -10.08 -4.18 -5.80
CA ALA A 281 -9.02 -5.08 -5.39
C ALA A 281 -8.06 -5.26 -6.57
N SER A 282 -7.08 -4.37 -6.72
CA SER A 282 -6.06 -4.44 -7.77
C SER A 282 -5.05 -5.58 -7.55
N GLY A 283 -5.01 -6.11 -6.34
CA GLY A 283 -4.04 -7.14 -5.96
C GLY A 283 -2.63 -6.56 -5.74
N PRO A 284 -1.70 -7.38 -5.27
CA PRO A 284 -0.40 -6.89 -4.81
C PRO A 284 0.66 -6.80 -5.93
N ALA A 285 0.28 -6.91 -7.22
CA ALA A 285 1.22 -6.90 -8.35
C ALA A 285 2.01 -5.58 -8.43
N PHE A 286 1.36 -4.45 -8.15
CA PHE A 286 2.01 -3.14 -8.12
C PHE A 286 3.01 -2.97 -6.97
N GLU A 287 2.92 -3.80 -5.93
CA GLU A 287 3.91 -3.87 -4.85
C GLU A 287 4.98 -4.95 -5.11
N GLY A 288 4.99 -5.55 -6.30
CA GLY A 288 5.91 -6.61 -6.71
C GLY A 288 5.60 -7.98 -6.11
N ALA A 289 4.48 -8.17 -5.41
CA ALA A 289 4.09 -9.45 -4.87
C ALA A 289 3.28 -10.26 -5.90
N GLY A 290 3.55 -11.56 -5.99
CA GLY A 290 2.96 -12.42 -7.03
C GLY A 290 3.63 -12.33 -8.40
N ILE A 291 4.73 -11.60 -8.51
CA ILE A 291 5.59 -11.46 -9.68
C ILE A 291 6.86 -12.29 -9.44
N ALA A 292 7.34 -13.02 -10.42
CA ALA A 292 8.42 -14.01 -10.27
C ALA A 292 9.70 -13.41 -9.68
N CYS A 293 10.18 -12.29 -10.22
CA CYS A 293 11.30 -11.53 -9.66
C CYS A 293 10.85 -10.19 -9.05
N GLY A 294 9.56 -10.10 -8.68
CA GLY A 294 8.98 -8.90 -8.11
C GLY A 294 9.47 -8.63 -6.68
N MET A 295 9.68 -7.37 -6.37
CA MET A 295 10.05 -6.89 -5.05
C MET A 295 9.47 -5.49 -4.79
N PRO A 296 9.34 -5.08 -3.52
CA PRO A 296 9.00 -3.70 -3.19
C PRO A 296 10.02 -2.71 -3.77
N ALA A 297 9.65 -1.43 -3.86
CA ALA A 297 10.54 -0.35 -4.32
C ALA A 297 11.65 -0.06 -3.29
N LEU A 298 12.62 -0.98 -3.19
CA LEU A 298 13.74 -0.98 -2.26
C LEU A 298 15.06 -1.04 -3.02
N ASP A 299 16.17 -0.92 -2.29
CA ASP A 299 17.51 -1.07 -2.84
C ASP A 299 17.66 -2.36 -3.66
N GLY A 300 18.15 -2.25 -4.91
CA GLY A 300 18.25 -3.34 -5.87
C GLY A 300 17.01 -3.57 -6.73
N ALA A 301 15.90 -2.84 -6.54
CA ALA A 301 14.74 -2.93 -7.41
C ALA A 301 14.93 -2.12 -8.69
N VAL A 302 14.68 -2.73 -9.85
CA VAL A 302 14.52 -2.00 -11.12
C VAL A 302 13.21 -1.22 -11.04
N SER A 303 13.29 0.11 -11.08
CA SER A 303 12.18 1.03 -10.88
C SER A 303 11.74 1.77 -12.13
N ARG A 304 12.61 1.84 -13.15
CA ARG A 304 12.35 2.43 -14.46
C ARG A 304 12.92 1.54 -15.54
N VAL A 305 12.21 1.43 -16.68
CA VAL A 305 12.70 0.75 -17.87
C VAL A 305 12.33 1.56 -19.09
N ARG A 306 13.32 1.79 -19.97
CA ARG A 306 13.14 2.49 -21.23
C ARG A 306 13.84 1.72 -22.34
N TYR A 307 13.40 1.90 -23.57
CA TYR A 307 14.06 1.34 -24.75
C TYR A 307 14.54 2.46 -25.67
N ASP A 308 15.85 2.53 -25.87
CA ASP A 308 16.50 3.39 -26.85
C ASP A 308 17.68 2.59 -27.46
N ARG A 309 17.47 1.95 -28.62
CA ARG A 309 18.42 1.03 -29.27
C ARG A 309 18.88 -0.13 -28.39
N GLY A 310 18.35 -0.27 -27.19
CA GLY A 310 18.59 -1.26 -26.14
C GLY A 310 17.81 -0.90 -24.89
N PHE A 311 17.68 -1.86 -23.96
CA PHE A 311 17.01 -1.60 -22.67
C PHE A 311 17.94 -0.81 -21.75
N LEU A 312 17.43 0.32 -21.27
CA LEU A 312 18.01 1.15 -20.20
C LEU A 312 17.10 1.02 -18.99
N TYR A 313 17.67 0.88 -17.79
CA TYR A 313 16.92 0.75 -16.56
C TYR A 313 17.61 1.43 -15.39
N ASP A 314 16.80 1.97 -14.48
CA ASP A 314 17.27 2.59 -13.26
C ASP A 314 17.03 1.63 -12.08
N VAL A 315 18.01 1.50 -11.19
CA VAL A 315 17.95 0.64 -9.99
C VAL A 315 17.97 1.52 -8.75
N ILE A 316 17.04 1.29 -7.84
CA ILE A 316 17.01 2.01 -6.56
C ILE A 316 18.28 1.70 -5.77
N GLY A 317 18.92 2.73 -5.18
CA GLY A 317 20.14 2.60 -4.40
C GLY A 317 21.41 2.42 -5.22
N ALA A 318 21.35 2.52 -6.56
CA ALA A 318 22.49 2.35 -7.49
C ALA A 318 23.26 1.05 -7.26
N SER A 319 22.57 -0.01 -6.82
CA SER A 319 23.13 -1.36 -6.57
C SER A 319 22.87 -2.30 -7.75
N GLU A 320 23.37 -3.54 -7.66
CA GLU A 320 23.06 -4.60 -8.63
C GLU A 320 21.53 -4.87 -8.69
N PRO A 321 20.94 -5.06 -9.89
CA PRO A 321 19.53 -5.38 -10.01
C PRO A 321 19.22 -6.76 -9.41
N ARG A 322 18.32 -6.79 -8.42
CA ARG A 322 17.90 -8.00 -7.70
C ARG A 322 16.49 -8.44 -8.03
N GLY A 323 15.65 -7.51 -8.51
CA GLY A 323 14.28 -7.74 -8.86
C GLY A 323 13.68 -6.50 -9.53
N ILE A 324 12.36 -6.50 -9.71
CA ILE A 324 11.62 -5.41 -10.34
C ILE A 324 10.48 -4.96 -9.43
N CYS A 325 10.31 -3.65 -9.23
CA CYS A 325 9.16 -3.13 -8.53
C CYS A 325 8.01 -2.80 -9.50
N GLY A 326 6.85 -2.42 -8.97
CA GLY A 326 5.65 -2.21 -9.77
C GLY A 326 5.81 -1.19 -10.89
N SER A 327 6.51 -0.07 -10.66
CA SER A 327 6.73 0.93 -11.71
C SER A 327 7.63 0.38 -12.84
N GLY A 328 8.71 -0.31 -12.50
CA GLY A 328 9.55 -0.98 -13.49
C GLY A 328 8.81 -2.08 -14.26
N LEU A 329 7.88 -2.81 -13.60
CA LEU A 329 7.03 -3.81 -14.23
C LEU A 329 6.11 -3.19 -15.29
N VAL A 330 5.47 -2.05 -14.97
CA VAL A 330 4.62 -1.29 -15.90
C VAL A 330 5.44 -0.80 -17.08
N ASP A 331 6.59 -0.18 -16.83
CA ASP A 331 7.48 0.34 -17.88
C ASP A 331 7.97 -0.77 -18.81
N LEU A 332 8.45 -1.89 -18.25
CA LEU A 332 8.92 -3.03 -19.03
C LEU A 332 7.81 -3.59 -19.90
N THR A 333 6.61 -3.77 -19.35
CA THR A 333 5.46 -4.30 -20.12
C THR A 333 5.05 -3.35 -21.24
N ALA A 334 4.98 -2.03 -20.97
CA ALA A 334 4.69 -1.02 -21.98
C ALA A 334 5.72 -1.05 -23.14
N ALA A 335 7.00 -1.13 -22.80
CA ALA A 335 8.06 -1.23 -23.80
C ALA A 335 7.96 -2.53 -24.64
N LEU A 336 7.64 -3.66 -24.01
CA LEU A 336 7.50 -4.94 -24.71
C LEU A 336 6.26 -5.01 -25.61
N LEU A 337 5.19 -4.32 -25.24
CA LEU A 337 4.00 -4.13 -26.09
C LEU A 337 4.33 -3.29 -27.32
N ASP A 338 4.97 -2.14 -27.11
CA ASP A 338 5.35 -1.23 -28.21
C ASP A 338 6.32 -1.91 -29.18
N LEU A 339 7.24 -2.71 -28.69
CA LEU A 339 8.22 -3.45 -29.48
C LEU A 339 7.68 -4.77 -30.07
N GLY A 340 6.44 -5.16 -29.75
CA GLY A 340 5.80 -6.36 -30.29
C GLY A 340 6.34 -7.68 -29.71
N ALA A 341 6.93 -7.69 -28.52
CA ALA A 341 7.31 -8.93 -27.82
C ALA A 341 6.15 -9.47 -26.94
N ILE A 342 5.21 -8.60 -26.58
CA ILE A 342 3.91 -8.96 -26.00
C ILE A 342 2.84 -8.54 -27.00
N ASP A 343 1.88 -9.40 -27.29
CA ASP A 343 0.73 -9.06 -28.12
C ASP A 343 -0.40 -8.39 -27.30
N LYS A 344 -1.41 -7.87 -27.99
CA LYS A 344 -2.55 -7.20 -27.34
C LYS A 344 -3.34 -8.10 -26.39
N SER A 345 -3.28 -9.41 -26.54
CA SER A 345 -3.91 -10.36 -25.61
C SER A 345 -3.11 -10.54 -24.31
N GLY A 346 -1.88 -10.06 -24.27
CA GLY A 346 -0.93 -10.22 -23.18
C GLY A 346 -0.08 -11.48 -23.29
N ARG A 347 -0.07 -12.15 -24.45
CA ARG A 347 0.81 -13.29 -24.68
C ARG A 347 2.25 -12.79 -24.88
N LEU A 348 3.17 -13.24 -24.06
CA LEU A 348 4.60 -13.03 -24.24
C LEU A 348 5.11 -14.02 -25.30
N LEU A 349 5.51 -13.50 -26.45
CA LEU A 349 5.83 -14.30 -27.63
C LEU A 349 7.10 -15.16 -27.42
N PRO A 350 7.13 -16.42 -27.89
CA PRO A 350 8.32 -17.25 -27.84
C PRO A 350 9.41 -16.71 -28.80
N PRO A 351 10.66 -17.14 -28.68
CA PRO A 351 11.78 -16.56 -29.45
C PRO A 351 11.56 -16.54 -30.98
N GLU A 352 10.93 -17.56 -31.53
CA GLU A 352 10.66 -17.69 -32.97
C GLU A 352 9.64 -16.68 -33.50
N GLU A 353 8.66 -16.26 -32.67
CA GLU A 353 7.64 -15.28 -32.98
C GLU A 353 8.07 -13.86 -32.59
N THR A 354 9.05 -13.71 -31.72
CA THR A 354 9.55 -12.42 -31.23
C THR A 354 10.33 -11.67 -32.32
N PRO A 355 10.21 -10.33 -32.43
CA PRO A 355 11.00 -9.51 -33.35
C PRO A 355 12.51 -9.81 -33.24
N PRO A 356 13.25 -9.86 -34.36
CA PRO A 356 14.66 -10.30 -34.37
C PRO A 356 15.58 -9.53 -33.41
N SER A 357 15.33 -8.22 -33.22
CA SER A 357 16.10 -7.35 -32.31
C SER A 357 15.96 -7.77 -30.84
N LEU A 358 14.88 -8.45 -30.47
CA LEU A 358 14.56 -8.83 -29.09
C LEU A 358 14.79 -10.31 -28.80
N ARG A 359 15.00 -11.16 -29.79
CA ARG A 359 15.14 -12.62 -29.63
C ARG A 359 16.21 -13.02 -28.60
N ARG A 360 17.30 -12.26 -28.51
CA ARG A 360 18.39 -12.52 -27.56
C ARG A 360 17.96 -12.38 -26.09
N PHE A 361 16.88 -11.68 -25.82
CA PHE A 361 16.34 -11.45 -24.49
C PHE A 361 15.24 -12.45 -24.11
N VAL A 362 14.74 -13.25 -25.09
CA VAL A 362 13.60 -14.16 -24.86
C VAL A 362 14.09 -15.60 -24.86
N ARG A 363 13.64 -16.36 -23.85
CA ARG A 363 13.87 -17.80 -23.73
C ARG A 363 12.52 -18.52 -23.70
N PRO A 364 12.41 -19.76 -24.22
CA PRO A 364 11.14 -20.50 -24.16
C PRO A 364 10.83 -20.94 -22.72
N ASP A 365 9.55 -20.89 -22.32
CA ASP A 365 9.08 -21.40 -21.03
C ASP A 365 8.77 -22.91 -21.02
N GLY A 366 8.91 -23.59 -22.17
CA GLY A 366 8.54 -24.98 -22.36
C GLY A 366 7.04 -25.24 -22.49
N ARG A 367 6.19 -24.21 -22.46
CA ARG A 367 4.72 -24.27 -22.60
C ARG A 367 4.19 -23.48 -23.79
N GLY A 368 5.08 -22.98 -24.64
CA GLY A 368 4.75 -22.23 -25.84
C GLY A 368 4.72 -20.72 -25.66
N ASN A 369 5.19 -20.18 -24.54
CA ASN A 369 5.38 -18.76 -24.31
C ASN A 369 6.87 -18.43 -24.19
N GLY A 370 7.17 -17.12 -24.26
CA GLY A 370 8.48 -16.59 -23.93
C GLY A 370 8.64 -16.28 -22.43
N VAL A 371 9.90 -16.20 -21.99
CA VAL A 371 10.32 -15.54 -20.76
C VAL A 371 11.30 -14.46 -21.17
N PHE A 372 10.96 -13.21 -20.91
CA PHE A 372 11.82 -12.08 -21.27
C PHE A 372 12.83 -11.81 -20.15
N HIS A 373 14.11 -11.76 -20.48
CA HIS A 373 15.20 -11.48 -19.54
C HIS A 373 15.75 -10.09 -19.77
N LEU A 374 15.46 -9.16 -18.84
CA LEU A 374 16.09 -7.83 -18.83
C LEU A 374 17.54 -7.94 -18.36
N THR A 375 17.77 -8.76 -17.34
CA THR A 375 19.08 -9.19 -16.83
C THR A 375 19.03 -10.67 -16.48
N ASP A 376 20.14 -11.27 -16.00
CA ASP A 376 20.11 -12.66 -15.52
C ASP A 376 19.21 -12.90 -14.31
N ARG A 377 18.93 -11.86 -13.52
CA ARG A 377 18.10 -11.91 -12.31
C ARG A 377 16.71 -11.29 -12.47
N VAL A 378 16.56 -10.39 -13.42
CA VAL A 378 15.29 -9.67 -13.66
C VAL A 378 14.70 -10.14 -14.97
N TYR A 379 13.58 -10.81 -14.89
CA TYR A 379 12.88 -11.39 -16.03
C TYR A 379 11.36 -11.26 -15.85
N LEU A 380 10.62 -11.40 -16.95
CA LEU A 380 9.17 -11.33 -17.01
C LEU A 380 8.62 -12.63 -17.58
N THR A 381 7.66 -13.24 -16.92
CA THR A 381 6.97 -14.46 -17.33
C THR A 381 5.56 -14.17 -17.85
N ALA A 382 4.92 -15.15 -18.49
CA ALA A 382 3.52 -15.03 -18.92
C ALA A 382 2.56 -14.86 -17.72
N GLU A 383 2.87 -15.52 -16.60
CA GLU A 383 2.10 -15.39 -15.35
C GLU A 383 2.22 -13.98 -14.75
N ASP A 384 3.39 -13.34 -14.87
CA ASP A 384 3.60 -11.96 -14.41
C ASP A 384 2.79 -10.98 -15.26
N VAL A 385 2.81 -11.15 -16.60
CA VAL A 385 1.97 -10.35 -17.51
C VAL A 385 0.50 -10.51 -17.15
N ARG A 386 0.04 -11.74 -16.86
CA ARG A 386 -1.34 -12.00 -16.45
C ARG A 386 -1.69 -11.32 -15.13
N SER A 387 -0.79 -11.34 -14.18
CA SER A 387 -0.98 -10.67 -12.89
C SER A 387 -1.13 -9.15 -13.07
N LEU A 388 -0.33 -8.55 -13.96
CA LEU A 388 -0.44 -7.15 -14.31
C LEU A 388 -1.75 -6.83 -15.06
N GLN A 389 -2.17 -7.70 -15.99
CA GLN A 389 -3.46 -7.54 -16.69
C GLN A 389 -4.64 -7.50 -15.73
N LEU A 390 -4.67 -8.40 -14.73
CA LEU A 390 -5.72 -8.41 -13.70
C LEU A 390 -5.71 -7.11 -12.89
N ALA A 391 -4.53 -6.67 -12.45
CA ALA A 391 -4.39 -5.46 -11.65
C ALA A 391 -4.82 -4.21 -12.42
N LYS A 392 -4.33 -4.04 -13.66
CA LYS A 392 -4.69 -2.88 -14.48
C LYS A 392 -6.16 -2.88 -14.90
N ALA A 393 -6.74 -4.06 -15.18
CA ALA A 393 -8.15 -4.18 -15.55
C ALA A 393 -9.08 -3.80 -14.40
N ALA A 394 -8.72 -4.11 -13.14
CA ALA A 394 -9.46 -3.67 -11.99
C ALA A 394 -9.48 -2.13 -11.88
N VAL A 395 -8.31 -1.49 -12.05
CA VAL A 395 -8.19 -0.02 -12.03
C VAL A 395 -8.97 0.61 -13.17
N ALA A 396 -8.74 0.20 -14.41
CA ALA A 396 -9.40 0.76 -15.60
C ALA A 396 -10.92 0.54 -15.57
N GLY A 397 -11.37 -0.64 -15.13
CA GLY A 397 -12.79 -0.95 -14.99
C GLY A 397 -13.47 -0.11 -13.91
N GLY A 398 -12.81 0.14 -12.78
CA GLY A 398 -13.30 1.05 -11.75
C GLY A 398 -13.44 2.48 -12.24
N ILE A 399 -12.44 2.98 -12.97
CA ILE A 399 -12.48 4.31 -13.60
C ILE A 399 -13.66 4.40 -14.60
N GLU A 400 -13.86 3.38 -15.42
CA GLU A 400 -14.95 3.36 -16.40
C GLU A 400 -16.33 3.41 -15.71
N VAL A 401 -16.51 2.67 -14.62
CA VAL A 401 -17.77 2.73 -13.85
C VAL A 401 -17.99 4.13 -13.28
N LEU A 402 -16.97 4.79 -12.73
CA LEU A 402 -17.08 6.15 -12.20
C LEU A 402 -17.45 7.15 -13.30
N LEU A 403 -16.84 7.06 -14.48
CA LEU A 403 -17.16 7.91 -15.63
C LEU A 403 -18.61 7.71 -16.08
N ARG A 404 -19.05 6.46 -16.25
CA ARG A 404 -20.45 6.13 -16.62
C ARG A 404 -21.48 6.63 -15.60
N GLN A 405 -21.14 6.63 -14.29
CA GLN A 405 -22.05 7.16 -13.27
C GLN A 405 -22.25 8.67 -13.35
N ARG A 406 -21.42 9.36 -14.11
CA ARG A 406 -21.52 10.82 -14.37
C ARG A 406 -21.82 11.14 -15.83
N ASP A 407 -22.19 10.13 -16.64
CA ASP A 407 -22.44 10.28 -18.09
C ASP A 407 -21.29 11.01 -18.79
N MET A 408 -20.04 10.61 -18.49
CA MET A 408 -18.83 11.27 -18.96
C MET A 408 -17.91 10.33 -19.73
N ASP A 409 -17.22 10.88 -20.73
CA ASP A 409 -16.05 10.26 -21.33
C ASP A 409 -14.76 10.70 -20.63
N ALA A 410 -13.72 9.85 -20.69
CA ALA A 410 -12.41 10.15 -20.11
C ALA A 410 -11.78 11.45 -20.67
N ALA A 411 -12.10 11.83 -21.92
CA ALA A 411 -11.63 13.06 -22.54
C ALA A 411 -12.18 14.34 -21.88
N ALA A 412 -13.27 14.23 -21.12
CA ALA A 412 -13.88 15.33 -20.38
C ALA A 412 -13.27 15.55 -18.99
N LEU A 413 -12.26 14.75 -18.61
CA LEU A 413 -11.55 14.94 -17.35
C LEU A 413 -10.64 16.17 -17.40
N ASP A 414 -10.75 17.04 -16.41
CA ASP A 414 -9.86 18.21 -16.23
C ASP A 414 -8.46 17.81 -15.77
N GLY A 415 -8.31 16.64 -15.18
CA GLY A 415 -7.02 16.08 -14.79
C GLY A 415 -7.14 14.77 -14.01
N VAL A 416 -6.06 14.00 -14.03
CA VAL A 416 -5.89 12.74 -13.30
C VAL A 416 -4.79 12.93 -12.26
N TYR A 417 -5.08 12.59 -11.02
CA TYR A 417 -4.20 12.80 -9.87
C TYR A 417 -3.94 11.45 -9.21
N ILE A 418 -2.67 11.08 -9.11
CA ILE A 418 -2.25 9.76 -8.64
C ILE A 418 -1.50 9.93 -7.32
N ALA A 419 -1.99 9.29 -6.28
CA ALA A 419 -1.42 9.22 -4.95
C ALA A 419 -0.96 7.79 -4.61
N GLY A 420 -0.42 7.62 -3.43
CA GLY A 420 0.06 6.35 -2.90
C GLY A 420 1.50 6.03 -3.28
N GLY A 421 2.05 5.01 -2.65
CA GLY A 421 3.45 4.64 -2.81
C GLY A 421 3.81 4.22 -4.23
N PHE A 422 2.98 3.42 -4.88
CA PHE A 422 3.15 3.03 -6.28
C PHE A 422 2.95 4.22 -7.23
N GLY A 423 1.90 5.01 -7.00
CA GLY A 423 1.55 6.15 -7.85
C GLY A 423 2.62 7.22 -7.96
N SER A 424 3.54 7.30 -6.99
CA SER A 424 4.63 8.29 -6.96
C SER A 424 5.76 7.99 -7.93
N TYR A 425 5.92 6.74 -8.32
CA TYR A 425 7.02 6.28 -9.18
C TYR A 425 6.57 5.82 -10.55
N ILE A 426 5.26 5.70 -10.78
CA ILE A 426 4.73 5.24 -12.06
C ILE A 426 5.04 6.25 -13.18
N ASP A 427 5.40 5.73 -14.35
CA ASP A 427 5.47 6.54 -15.55
C ASP A 427 4.07 6.71 -16.16
N PRO A 428 3.59 7.95 -16.33
CA PRO A 428 2.27 8.19 -16.89
C PRO A 428 2.06 7.62 -18.28
N ASP A 429 3.08 7.75 -19.16
CA ASP A 429 2.98 7.28 -20.55
C ASP A 429 2.94 5.75 -20.59
N SER A 430 3.74 5.07 -19.79
CA SER A 430 3.71 3.62 -19.64
C SER A 430 2.37 3.12 -19.10
N ALA A 431 1.81 3.81 -18.11
CA ALA A 431 0.50 3.45 -17.53
C ALA A 431 -0.66 3.63 -18.52
N MET A 432 -0.60 4.69 -19.36
CA MET A 432 -1.55 4.90 -20.45
C MET A 432 -1.34 3.87 -21.58
N ALA A 433 -0.10 3.53 -21.90
CA ALA A 433 0.23 2.58 -22.96
C ALA A 433 -0.30 1.16 -22.70
N ILE A 434 -0.26 0.72 -21.43
CA ILE A 434 -0.84 -0.57 -21.02
C ILE A 434 -2.38 -0.51 -20.82
N GLY A 435 -3.01 0.65 -21.01
CA GLY A 435 -4.45 0.84 -20.84
C GLY A 435 -4.92 0.78 -19.38
N MET A 436 -4.06 1.13 -18.42
CA MET A 436 -4.41 1.21 -16.99
C MET A 436 -5.07 2.55 -16.66
N LEU A 437 -4.57 3.64 -17.23
CA LEU A 437 -5.04 5.00 -16.98
C LEU A 437 -5.59 5.65 -18.26
N PRO A 438 -6.58 6.54 -18.14
CA PRO A 438 -7.07 7.30 -19.26
C PRO A 438 -6.02 8.28 -19.78
N ARG A 439 -6.06 8.60 -21.07
CA ARG A 439 -5.23 9.64 -21.65
C ARG A 439 -5.63 11.01 -21.09
N GLY A 440 -4.65 11.82 -20.69
CA GLY A 440 -4.93 13.15 -20.13
C GLY A 440 -3.75 13.76 -19.38
N LYS A 441 -4.03 14.83 -18.63
CA LYS A 441 -3.05 15.50 -17.78
C LYS A 441 -2.92 14.74 -16.46
N LEU A 442 -1.88 13.94 -16.34
CA LEU A 442 -1.56 13.21 -15.10
C LEU A 442 -0.64 14.02 -14.19
N ARG A 443 -0.88 13.90 -12.88
CA ARG A 443 -0.04 14.48 -11.82
C ARG A 443 0.15 13.49 -10.70
N CYS A 444 1.39 13.15 -10.38
CA CYS A 444 1.73 12.35 -9.21
C CYS A 444 1.84 13.26 -7.98
N LEU A 445 1.22 12.84 -6.88
CA LEU A 445 1.05 13.66 -5.67
C LEU A 445 1.86 13.15 -4.46
N GLY A 446 2.45 11.97 -4.52
CA GLY A 446 3.14 11.39 -3.38
C GLY A 446 2.17 10.86 -2.30
N ASN A 447 2.60 10.92 -1.04
CA ASN A 447 1.80 10.46 0.10
C ASN A 447 0.79 11.53 0.52
N THR A 448 -0.38 11.53 -0.10
CA THR A 448 -1.44 12.50 0.19
C THR A 448 -2.20 12.20 1.49
N ALA A 449 -2.23 10.95 1.94
CA ALA A 449 -2.83 10.57 3.22
C ALA A 449 -2.08 11.24 4.38
N LEU A 450 -0.73 11.15 4.40
CA LEU A 450 0.10 11.85 5.38
C LEU A 450 -0.04 13.37 5.30
N ALA A 451 -0.11 13.92 4.08
CA ALA A 451 -0.30 15.36 3.88
C ALA A 451 -1.63 15.85 4.44
N GLY A 452 -2.75 15.16 4.15
CA GLY A 452 -4.06 15.50 4.67
C GLY A 452 -4.18 15.33 6.18
N ALA A 453 -3.59 14.26 6.74
CA ALA A 453 -3.45 14.08 8.19
C ALA A 453 -2.66 15.24 8.83
N SER A 454 -1.60 15.72 8.15
CA SER A 454 -0.80 16.87 8.59
C SER A 454 -1.63 18.16 8.62
N MET A 455 -2.41 18.43 7.56
CA MET A 455 -3.33 19.58 7.53
C MET A 455 -4.33 19.53 8.68
N ALA A 456 -4.91 18.35 8.93
CA ALA A 456 -5.84 18.15 10.04
C ALA A 456 -5.16 18.28 11.42
N ALA A 457 -3.90 17.87 11.56
CA ALA A 457 -3.14 18.03 12.80
C ALA A 457 -2.87 19.52 13.11
N LEU A 458 -2.65 20.33 12.10
CA LEU A 458 -2.28 21.72 12.22
C LEU A 458 -3.48 22.67 12.34
N ASP A 459 -4.60 22.38 11.65
CA ASP A 459 -5.71 23.34 11.51
C ASP A 459 -7.08 22.68 11.78
N GLY A 460 -7.85 23.32 12.69
CA GLY A 460 -9.23 22.93 13.03
C GLY A 460 -10.22 23.10 11.88
N GLU A 461 -10.00 24.09 10.99
CA GLU A 461 -10.87 24.25 9.81
C GLU A 461 -10.65 23.12 8.81
N GLU A 462 -9.41 22.66 8.65
CA GLU A 462 -9.12 21.52 7.77
C GLU A 462 -9.70 20.20 8.34
N ARG A 463 -9.76 20.04 9.68
CA ARG A 463 -10.52 18.93 10.31
C ARG A 463 -12.00 18.99 9.96
N ARG A 464 -12.63 20.16 10.09
CA ARG A 464 -14.04 20.33 9.70
C ARG A 464 -14.26 20.10 8.21
N ARG A 465 -13.28 20.47 7.38
CA ARG A 465 -13.33 20.25 5.92
C ARG A 465 -13.30 18.78 5.56
N LEU A 466 -12.52 17.97 6.27
CA LEU A 466 -12.52 16.50 6.08
C LEU A 466 -13.95 15.94 6.30
N GLY A 467 -14.65 16.37 7.32
CA GLY A 467 -16.06 15.98 7.54
C GLY A 467 -16.97 16.36 6.36
N ARG A 468 -16.79 17.59 5.82
CA ARG A 468 -17.56 18.03 4.63
C ARG A 468 -17.20 17.22 3.38
N ILE A 469 -15.92 16.87 3.20
CA ILE A 469 -15.49 16.02 2.08
C ILE A 469 -16.17 14.66 2.18
N ALA A 470 -16.08 13.98 3.32
CA ALA A 470 -16.69 12.67 3.52
C ALA A 470 -18.21 12.70 3.29
N ALA A 471 -18.91 13.72 3.84
CA ALA A 471 -20.37 13.89 3.67
C ALA A 471 -20.78 14.14 2.21
N ASN A 472 -19.91 14.73 1.38
CA ASN A 472 -20.15 15.01 -0.03
C ASN A 472 -19.56 13.93 -0.98
N CYS A 473 -19.12 12.80 -0.42
CA CYS A 473 -18.69 11.63 -1.20
C CYS A 473 -19.82 10.61 -1.30
N ARG A 474 -20.11 10.17 -2.53
CA ARG A 474 -21.02 9.07 -2.80
C ARG A 474 -20.23 7.80 -3.10
N TYR A 475 -20.34 6.81 -2.24
CA TYR A 475 -19.73 5.50 -2.47
C TYR A 475 -20.52 4.69 -3.49
N ILE A 476 -19.78 4.04 -4.40
CA ILE A 476 -20.30 3.12 -5.41
C ILE A 476 -19.68 1.76 -5.14
N GLU A 477 -20.49 0.83 -4.64
CA GLU A 477 -20.09 -0.55 -4.44
C GLU A 477 -19.97 -1.25 -5.80
N LEU A 478 -18.80 -1.82 -6.08
CA LEU A 478 -18.50 -2.49 -7.35
C LEU A 478 -18.74 -4.00 -7.33
N SER A 479 -18.75 -4.61 -6.14
CA SER A 479 -18.98 -6.05 -6.01
C SER A 479 -20.38 -6.43 -6.48
N GLY A 480 -20.48 -7.46 -7.31
CA GLY A 480 -21.75 -7.91 -7.87
C GLY A 480 -22.34 -7.04 -9.00
N ARG A 481 -21.70 -5.95 -9.37
CA ARG A 481 -22.15 -5.11 -10.50
C ARG A 481 -21.77 -5.73 -11.84
N GLN A 482 -22.76 -5.90 -12.70
CA GLN A 482 -22.54 -6.45 -14.05
C GLN A 482 -21.75 -5.49 -14.97
N ASP A 483 -21.95 -4.17 -14.82
CA ASP A 483 -21.22 -3.16 -15.59
C ASP A 483 -19.74 -3.13 -15.23
N PHE A 484 -19.38 -3.30 -13.94
CA PHE A 484 -17.98 -3.47 -13.52
C PHE A 484 -17.38 -4.79 -14.05
N ALA A 485 -18.12 -5.90 -13.96
CA ALA A 485 -17.63 -7.19 -14.46
C ALA A 485 -17.35 -7.15 -15.98
N ARG A 486 -18.19 -6.45 -16.77
CA ARG A 486 -17.94 -6.23 -18.19
C ARG A 486 -16.72 -5.36 -18.42
N ALA A 487 -16.66 -4.17 -17.80
CA ALA A 487 -15.53 -3.26 -17.90
C ALA A 487 -14.21 -3.94 -17.50
N PHE A 488 -14.19 -4.70 -16.40
CA PHE A 488 -13.04 -5.49 -16.00
C PHE A 488 -12.59 -6.47 -17.10
N THR A 489 -13.53 -7.19 -17.72
CA THR A 489 -13.23 -8.16 -18.78
C THR A 489 -12.71 -7.45 -20.04
N ASP A 490 -13.33 -6.34 -20.43
CA ASP A 490 -12.96 -5.56 -21.62
C ASP A 490 -11.54 -4.96 -21.46
N HIS A 491 -11.17 -4.58 -20.23
CA HIS A 491 -9.84 -4.07 -19.91
C HIS A 491 -8.78 -5.14 -19.62
N MET A 492 -9.08 -6.44 -19.77
CA MET A 492 -8.07 -7.51 -19.58
C MET A 492 -7.02 -7.53 -20.70
N VAL A 493 -7.36 -7.06 -21.91
CA VAL A 493 -6.42 -6.90 -23.03
C VAL A 493 -5.64 -5.59 -22.87
N PHE A 494 -4.48 -5.50 -23.54
CA PHE A 494 -3.71 -4.26 -23.62
C PHE A 494 -4.14 -3.37 -24.77
#